data_8fdd1d1fa72dc3ab438034e69f8e34fc
#
_entry.id   8fdd1d1fa72dc3ab438034e69f8e34fc
#
_cell.length_a   1.000
_cell.length_b   1.000
_cell.length_c   1.000
_cell.angle_alpha   90.00
_cell.angle_beta   90.00
_cell.angle_gamma   90.00
#
_symmetry.space_group_name_H-M   'P 1'
#
loop_
_entity.id
_entity.type
_entity.pdbx_description
1 polymer ?
#
loop_
_entity_poly.entity_id
_entity_poly.type
_entity_poly.pdbx_seq_one_letter_code
_entity_poly.pdbx_strand_id
1 'polypeptide(L)'
;TGEQVSIVGVGGYHLGVPENPAVAVAIVRAAIDSGINFMDCSWDYNDGESERRLGRALRDGYRKRAFLMTKFDGRTRKAAAAQLDESLRRLQVDCLDLWQLHEVIRFDDIDRTFAPGGALEAMVKARDAGKVRYLGFTGHKDPSIHLRMLEQDFPWDTVQMPVNALDAHYRSFAREVLPVLEARNIGVIGMKPFCGGTLFETQTVSAIEALHYAMHLPTDVVVTGMQSLDELMQAIEAAATFRP
;
A
#
# COMPACT_ATOMS: atom_id res chain seq x y z
N THR A 1 -10.85 -7.15 -8.01
CA THR A 1 -10.48 -6.24 -9.10
C THR A 1 -10.12 -6.98 -10.41
N GLY A 2 -9.63 -8.20 -10.33
CA GLY A 2 -9.16 -8.98 -11.50
C GLY A 2 -7.80 -8.57 -12.07
N GLU A 3 -7.11 -7.64 -11.42
CA GLU A 3 -5.76 -7.22 -11.82
C GLU A 3 -4.72 -8.30 -11.48
N GLN A 4 -3.73 -8.45 -12.34
CA GLN A 4 -2.60 -9.34 -12.11
C GLN A 4 -1.45 -8.56 -11.47
N VAL A 5 -1.23 -8.77 -10.18
CA VAL A 5 -0.16 -8.14 -9.43
C VAL A 5 0.84 -9.16 -8.92
N SER A 6 2.10 -8.75 -8.71
CA SER A 6 3.11 -9.58 -8.09
C SER A 6 2.78 -9.80 -6.61
N ILE A 7 3.09 -10.99 -6.08
CA ILE A 7 2.82 -11.34 -4.68
C ILE A 7 3.59 -10.45 -3.68
N VAL A 8 4.70 -9.85 -4.13
CA VAL A 8 5.47 -8.85 -3.38
C VAL A 8 5.37 -7.50 -4.08
N GLY A 9 5.19 -6.43 -3.31
CA GLY A 9 5.16 -5.04 -3.78
C GLY A 9 6.25 -4.18 -3.16
N VAL A 10 6.64 -3.11 -3.85
CA VAL A 10 7.61 -2.12 -3.35
C VAL A 10 6.92 -1.11 -2.44
N GLY A 11 7.36 -1.03 -1.18
CA GLY A 11 6.88 -0.06 -0.18
C GLY A 11 7.57 1.29 -0.32
N GLY A 12 6.80 2.31 -0.64
CA GLY A 12 7.29 3.62 -1.04
C GLY A 12 7.90 4.48 0.07
N TYR A 13 7.58 4.24 1.35
CA TYR A 13 8.19 5.03 2.42
C TYR A 13 9.72 4.99 2.36
N HIS A 14 10.28 3.82 2.16
CA HIS A 14 11.72 3.59 2.12
C HIS A 14 12.40 4.16 0.86
N LEU A 15 11.67 4.46 -0.20
CA LEU A 15 12.21 5.13 -1.40
C LEU A 15 12.63 6.58 -1.12
N GLY A 16 12.03 7.23 -0.11
CA GLY A 16 12.42 8.59 0.30
C GLY A 16 13.67 8.65 1.20
N VAL A 17 14.10 7.53 1.77
CA VAL A 17 15.16 7.48 2.79
C VAL A 17 16.60 7.59 2.24
N PRO A 18 17.02 6.90 1.17
CA PRO A 18 18.39 6.98 0.68
C PRO A 18 18.83 8.43 0.39
N GLU A 19 20.02 8.82 0.84
CA GLU A 19 20.57 10.16 0.57
C GLU A 19 20.66 10.46 -0.93
N ASN A 20 21.09 9.46 -1.72
CA ASN A 20 21.12 9.58 -3.18
C ASN A 20 19.78 9.11 -3.81
N PRO A 21 18.98 10.02 -4.39
CA PRO A 21 17.73 9.67 -5.04
C PRO A 21 17.85 8.64 -6.18
N ALA A 22 19.03 8.52 -6.80
CA ALA A 22 19.27 7.55 -7.86
C ALA A 22 19.15 6.09 -7.36
N VAL A 23 19.42 5.85 -6.09
CA VAL A 23 19.27 4.52 -5.46
C VAL A 23 17.80 4.08 -5.50
N ALA A 24 16.88 4.95 -5.12
CA ALA A 24 15.45 4.67 -5.18
C ALA A 24 14.96 4.39 -6.61
N VAL A 25 15.44 5.16 -7.58
CA VAL A 25 15.14 4.94 -9.01
C VAL A 25 15.66 3.58 -9.47
N ALA A 26 16.88 3.21 -9.08
CA ALA A 26 17.48 1.91 -9.42
C ALA A 26 16.69 0.75 -8.81
N ILE A 27 16.30 0.85 -7.53
CA ILE A 27 15.48 -0.17 -6.84
C ILE A 27 14.16 -0.38 -7.58
N VAL A 28 13.40 0.69 -7.87
CA VAL A 28 12.10 0.58 -8.53
C VAL A 28 12.23 -0.03 -9.93
N ARG A 29 13.20 0.42 -10.72
CA ARG A 29 13.42 -0.11 -12.08
C ARG A 29 13.85 -1.57 -12.05
N ALA A 30 14.80 -1.94 -11.17
CA ALA A 30 15.23 -3.32 -10.99
C ALA A 30 14.08 -4.22 -10.50
N ALA A 31 13.22 -3.74 -9.61
CA ALA A 31 12.03 -4.44 -9.17
C ALA A 31 11.09 -4.76 -10.36
N ILE A 32 10.77 -3.75 -11.17
CA ILE A 32 9.89 -3.91 -12.35
C ILE A 32 10.55 -4.85 -13.39
N ASP A 33 11.86 -4.73 -13.61
CA ASP A 33 12.59 -5.60 -14.54
C ASP A 33 12.63 -7.06 -14.06
N SER A 34 12.55 -7.27 -12.74
CA SER A 34 12.47 -8.61 -12.11
C SER A 34 11.04 -9.13 -11.97
N GLY A 35 10.01 -8.41 -12.45
CA GLY A 35 8.62 -8.85 -12.44
C GLY A 35 7.79 -8.38 -11.25
N ILE A 36 8.34 -7.58 -10.32
CA ILE A 36 7.57 -6.92 -9.26
C ILE A 36 6.87 -5.71 -9.88
N ASN A 37 5.54 -5.77 -9.98
CA ASN A 37 4.77 -4.73 -10.65
C ASN A 37 3.93 -3.85 -9.71
N PHE A 38 3.82 -4.17 -8.42
CA PHE A 38 3.02 -3.41 -7.46
C PHE A 38 3.86 -2.35 -6.75
N MET A 39 3.51 -1.06 -6.95
CA MET A 39 4.22 0.11 -6.41
C MET A 39 3.32 0.85 -5.43
N ASP A 40 3.61 0.72 -4.13
CA ASP A 40 2.91 1.42 -3.06
C ASP A 40 3.61 2.74 -2.72
N CYS A 41 2.87 3.84 -2.61
CA CYS A 41 3.36 5.11 -2.12
C CYS A 41 2.32 5.81 -1.22
N SER A 42 2.65 7.02 -0.74
CA SER A 42 1.71 7.91 -0.05
C SER A 42 2.10 9.37 -0.25
N TRP A 43 1.10 10.25 -0.24
CA TRP A 43 1.26 11.69 -0.37
C TRP A 43 2.18 12.29 0.70
N ASP A 44 2.11 11.79 1.95
CA ASP A 44 2.86 12.27 3.12
C ASP A 44 4.28 11.69 3.24
N TYR A 45 4.60 10.59 2.54
CA TYR A 45 5.88 9.90 2.71
C TYR A 45 7.08 10.80 2.37
N ASN A 46 7.91 11.07 3.40
CA ASN A 46 9.11 11.90 3.29
C ASN A 46 8.83 13.26 2.62
N ASP A 47 7.77 13.94 3.06
CA ASP A 47 7.34 15.24 2.54
C ASP A 47 7.11 15.23 1.00
N GLY A 48 6.61 14.08 0.50
CA GLY A 48 6.34 13.83 -0.91
C GLY A 48 7.57 13.47 -1.75
N GLU A 49 8.74 13.32 -1.15
CA GLU A 49 9.94 12.93 -1.89
C GLU A 49 9.84 11.48 -2.39
N SER A 50 9.16 10.60 -1.66
CA SER A 50 8.89 9.23 -2.12
C SER A 50 8.12 9.22 -3.44
N GLU A 51 7.05 10.01 -3.58
CA GLU A 51 6.29 10.14 -4.83
C GLU A 51 7.14 10.73 -5.96
N ARG A 52 7.97 11.77 -5.67
CA ARG A 52 8.85 12.36 -6.69
C ARG A 52 9.86 11.36 -7.23
N ARG A 53 10.46 10.53 -6.37
CA ARG A 53 11.44 9.49 -6.78
C ARG A 53 10.76 8.38 -7.56
N LEU A 54 9.61 7.91 -7.09
CA LEU A 54 8.81 6.91 -7.80
C LEU A 54 8.39 7.44 -9.18
N GLY A 55 7.92 8.68 -9.29
CA GLY A 55 7.58 9.29 -10.57
C GLY A 55 8.75 9.35 -11.55
N ARG A 56 9.97 9.68 -11.07
CA ARG A 56 11.19 9.60 -11.89
C ARG A 56 11.49 8.18 -12.37
N ALA A 57 11.31 7.19 -11.51
CA ALA A 57 11.58 5.79 -11.84
C ALA A 57 10.60 5.26 -12.89
N LEU A 58 9.35 5.71 -12.87
CA LEU A 58 8.29 5.27 -13.77
C LEU A 58 8.34 5.89 -15.17
N ARG A 59 9.29 6.79 -15.46
CA ARG A 59 9.54 7.32 -16.81
C ARG A 59 10.01 6.21 -17.78
N ASP A 60 10.19 6.54 -19.02
CA ASP A 60 10.79 5.69 -20.05
C ASP A 60 10.02 4.36 -20.26
N GLY A 61 8.69 4.41 -20.10
CA GLY A 61 7.81 3.26 -20.33
C GLY A 61 7.56 2.37 -19.11
N TYR A 62 8.26 2.58 -17.97
CA TYR A 62 8.08 1.78 -16.76
C TYR A 62 6.68 1.88 -16.16
N ARG A 63 6.02 3.07 -16.25
CA ARG A 63 4.63 3.23 -15.78
C ARG A 63 3.65 2.20 -16.36
N LYS A 64 3.82 1.80 -17.60
CA LYS A 64 2.95 0.83 -18.27
C LYS A 64 3.09 -0.60 -17.73
N ARG A 65 4.16 -0.86 -17.00
CA ARG A 65 4.49 -2.17 -16.41
C ARG A 65 4.19 -2.23 -14.91
N ALA A 66 3.71 -1.11 -14.33
CA ALA A 66 3.48 -0.99 -12.89
C ALA A 66 2.01 -0.78 -12.59
N PHE A 67 1.52 -1.49 -11.56
CA PHE A 67 0.29 -1.16 -10.84
C PHE A 67 0.67 -0.12 -9.78
N LEU A 68 0.26 1.12 -9.98
CA LEU A 68 0.66 2.27 -9.17
C LEU A 68 -0.43 2.66 -8.19
N MET A 69 -0.09 2.66 -6.92
CA MET A 69 -0.96 3.21 -5.89
C MET A 69 -0.29 4.32 -5.09
N THR A 70 -1.12 5.22 -4.59
CA THR A 70 -0.75 6.17 -3.53
C THR A 70 -1.89 6.38 -2.55
N LYS A 71 -1.62 7.09 -1.47
CA LYS A 71 -2.56 7.32 -0.36
C LYS A 71 -2.67 8.80 -0.06
N PHE A 72 -3.70 9.19 0.68
CA PHE A 72 -3.95 10.56 1.10
C PHE A 72 -4.54 10.63 2.51
N ASP A 73 -4.28 11.73 3.22
CA ASP A 73 -4.67 11.92 4.63
C ASP A 73 -5.87 12.86 4.80
N GLY A 74 -6.24 13.60 3.76
CA GLY A 74 -7.32 14.57 3.81
C GLY A 74 -8.68 13.93 4.09
N ARG A 75 -9.34 14.31 5.20
CA ARG A 75 -10.67 13.80 5.57
C ARG A 75 -11.82 14.63 4.99
N THR A 76 -11.53 15.71 4.29
CA THR A 76 -12.54 16.54 3.60
C THR A 76 -12.39 16.41 2.09
N ARG A 77 -13.49 16.61 1.36
CA ARG A 77 -13.49 16.62 -0.12
C ARG A 77 -12.41 17.56 -0.69
N LYS A 78 -12.27 18.76 -0.13
CA LYS A 78 -11.31 19.75 -0.61
C LYS A 78 -9.87 19.29 -0.39
N ALA A 79 -9.55 18.79 0.80
CA ALA A 79 -8.20 18.35 1.13
C ALA A 79 -7.81 17.11 0.32
N ALA A 80 -8.70 16.12 0.23
CA ALA A 80 -8.45 14.90 -0.56
C ALA A 80 -8.21 15.22 -2.04
N ALA A 81 -9.05 16.07 -2.65
CA ALA A 81 -8.88 16.46 -4.05
C ALA A 81 -7.56 17.20 -4.29
N ALA A 82 -7.15 18.11 -3.40
CA ALA A 82 -5.88 18.82 -3.51
C ALA A 82 -4.68 17.87 -3.40
N GLN A 83 -4.73 16.90 -2.48
CA GLN A 83 -3.68 15.90 -2.31
C GLN A 83 -3.58 14.96 -3.52
N LEU A 84 -4.71 14.57 -4.14
CA LEU A 84 -4.70 13.81 -5.39
C LEU A 84 -4.00 14.57 -6.52
N ASP A 85 -4.38 15.82 -6.75
CA ASP A 85 -3.78 16.64 -7.82
C ASP A 85 -2.27 16.84 -7.59
N GLU A 86 -1.85 16.97 -6.34
CA GLU A 86 -0.44 17.03 -5.98
C GLU A 86 0.28 15.69 -6.19
N SER A 87 -0.31 14.56 -5.80
CA SER A 87 0.25 13.22 -6.03
C SER A 87 0.43 12.92 -7.50
N LEU A 88 -0.58 13.20 -8.35
CA LEU A 88 -0.48 13.03 -9.80
C LEU A 88 0.69 13.86 -10.39
N ARG A 89 0.84 15.10 -9.92
CA ARG A 89 1.94 15.98 -10.34
C ARG A 89 3.31 15.46 -9.90
N ARG A 90 3.46 14.98 -8.65
CA ARG A 90 4.72 14.44 -8.11
C ARG A 90 5.10 13.13 -8.80
N LEU A 91 4.13 12.24 -9.01
CA LEU A 91 4.28 10.96 -9.68
C LEU A 91 4.41 11.11 -11.22
N GLN A 92 4.06 12.28 -11.78
CA GLN A 92 4.12 12.60 -13.21
C GLN A 92 3.24 11.65 -14.04
N VAL A 93 2.03 11.40 -13.58
CA VAL A 93 1.03 10.54 -14.23
C VAL A 93 -0.34 11.24 -14.25
N ASP A 94 -1.18 10.83 -15.21
CA ASP A 94 -2.54 11.34 -15.34
C ASP A 94 -3.56 10.47 -14.58
N CYS A 95 -3.19 9.21 -14.28
CA CYS A 95 -4.06 8.24 -13.63
C CYS A 95 -3.28 7.32 -12.69
N LEU A 96 -3.88 7.06 -11.52
CA LEU A 96 -3.46 6.03 -10.57
C LEU A 96 -4.26 4.75 -10.79
N ASP A 97 -3.65 3.61 -10.53
CA ASP A 97 -4.41 2.35 -10.50
C ASP A 97 -5.24 2.26 -9.22
N LEU A 98 -4.66 2.57 -8.06
CA LEU A 98 -5.35 2.52 -6.79
C LEU A 98 -5.06 3.79 -5.96
N TRP A 99 -6.11 4.35 -5.35
CA TRP A 99 -5.99 5.47 -4.43
C TRP A 99 -6.67 5.15 -3.10
N GLN A 100 -5.92 5.24 -2.00
CA GLN A 100 -6.40 4.82 -0.69
C GLN A 100 -6.48 5.98 0.30
N LEU A 101 -7.55 5.96 1.12
CA LEU A 101 -7.61 6.75 2.33
C LEU A 101 -6.57 6.23 3.34
N HIS A 102 -5.61 7.07 3.71
CA HIS A 102 -4.48 6.70 4.55
C HIS A 102 -4.81 6.79 6.04
N GLU A 103 -4.22 5.88 6.82
CA GLU A 103 -4.22 5.92 8.28
C GLU A 103 -5.58 6.17 8.93
N VAL A 104 -6.58 5.33 8.58
CA VAL A 104 -7.85 5.32 9.33
C VAL A 104 -7.57 4.68 10.69
N ILE A 105 -7.27 5.53 11.69
CA ILE A 105 -6.79 5.11 13.00
C ILE A 105 -7.71 5.53 14.15
N ARG A 106 -8.82 6.23 13.84
CA ARG A 106 -9.84 6.69 14.78
C ARG A 106 -11.24 6.47 14.19
N PHE A 107 -12.23 6.27 15.03
CA PHE A 107 -13.63 6.21 14.59
C PHE A 107 -14.08 7.53 13.96
N ASP A 108 -13.62 8.69 14.48
CA ASP A 108 -13.88 10.01 13.90
C ASP A 108 -13.37 10.15 12.45
N ASP A 109 -12.30 9.46 12.07
CA ASP A 109 -11.82 9.43 10.69
C ASP A 109 -12.91 8.89 9.74
N ILE A 110 -13.67 7.89 10.21
CA ILE A 110 -14.76 7.27 9.45
C ILE A 110 -15.90 8.28 9.30
N ASP A 111 -16.37 8.83 10.42
CA ASP A 111 -17.48 9.79 10.43
C ASP A 111 -17.19 10.99 9.51
N ARG A 112 -15.97 11.53 9.56
CA ARG A 112 -15.54 12.65 8.70
C ARG A 112 -15.43 12.26 7.23
N THR A 113 -15.02 11.05 6.95
CA THR A 113 -14.88 10.54 5.55
C THR A 113 -16.23 10.43 4.87
N PHE A 114 -17.25 9.94 5.60
CA PHE A 114 -18.60 9.71 5.06
C PHE A 114 -19.56 10.88 5.25
N ALA A 115 -19.19 11.91 6.00
CA ALA A 115 -20.01 13.12 6.16
C ALA A 115 -20.19 13.88 4.82
N PRO A 116 -21.26 14.69 4.68
CA PRO A 116 -21.38 15.64 3.57
C PRO A 116 -20.15 16.54 3.47
N GLY A 117 -19.54 16.60 2.28
CA GLY A 117 -18.25 17.28 2.07
C GLY A 117 -17.04 16.51 2.56
N GLY A 118 -17.19 15.24 2.93
CA GLY A 118 -16.14 14.33 3.35
C GLY A 118 -15.28 13.82 2.19
N ALA A 119 -14.24 13.09 2.55
CA ALA A 119 -13.24 12.61 1.58
C ALA A 119 -13.82 11.64 0.55
N LEU A 120 -14.86 10.85 0.92
CA LEU A 120 -15.50 9.91 0.01
C LEU A 120 -16.04 10.57 -1.26
N GLU A 121 -16.59 11.78 -1.15
CA GLU A 121 -17.06 12.51 -2.34
C GLU A 121 -15.93 12.81 -3.33
N ALA A 122 -14.72 13.11 -2.84
CA ALA A 122 -13.55 13.32 -3.69
C ALA A 122 -13.09 12.00 -4.33
N MET A 123 -13.12 10.89 -3.58
CA MET A 123 -12.74 9.57 -4.07
C MET A 123 -13.63 9.14 -5.22
N VAL A 124 -14.95 9.19 -5.05
CA VAL A 124 -15.92 8.84 -6.09
C VAL A 124 -15.75 9.74 -7.32
N LYS A 125 -15.67 11.06 -7.11
CA LYS A 125 -15.46 12.01 -8.21
C LYS A 125 -14.15 11.75 -8.97
N ALA A 126 -13.08 11.40 -8.29
CA ALA A 126 -11.79 11.10 -8.91
C ALA A 126 -11.87 9.83 -9.79
N ARG A 127 -12.58 8.80 -9.33
CA ARG A 127 -12.83 7.57 -10.09
C ARG A 127 -13.70 7.87 -11.33
N ASP A 128 -14.79 8.58 -11.15
CA ASP A 128 -15.70 8.93 -12.25
C ASP A 128 -15.02 9.80 -13.32
N ALA A 129 -14.04 10.62 -12.91
CA ALA A 129 -13.22 11.44 -13.81
C ALA A 129 -12.05 10.66 -14.46
N GLY A 130 -11.86 9.37 -14.15
CA GLY A 130 -10.78 8.55 -14.68
C GLY A 130 -9.38 8.87 -14.12
N LYS A 131 -9.29 9.69 -13.05
CA LYS A 131 -8.02 9.98 -12.39
C LYS A 131 -7.51 8.83 -11.54
N VAL A 132 -8.40 7.96 -11.07
CA VAL A 132 -8.10 6.74 -10.33
C VAL A 132 -9.01 5.61 -10.80
N ARG A 133 -8.51 4.37 -10.77
CA ARG A 133 -9.29 3.20 -11.21
C ARG A 133 -9.99 2.52 -10.04
N TYR A 134 -9.25 2.29 -8.95
CA TYR A 134 -9.70 1.58 -7.77
C TYR A 134 -9.58 2.43 -6.52
N LEU A 135 -10.44 2.15 -5.54
CA LEU A 135 -10.52 2.86 -4.26
C LEU A 135 -10.36 1.90 -3.09
N GLY A 136 -9.61 2.32 -2.09
CA GLY A 136 -9.40 1.53 -0.89
C GLY A 136 -9.13 2.39 0.33
N PHE A 137 -8.83 1.74 1.43
CA PHE A 137 -8.39 2.39 2.65
C PHE A 137 -7.31 1.58 3.36
N THR A 138 -6.59 2.23 4.27
CA THR A 138 -5.57 1.61 5.11
C THR A 138 -5.61 2.15 6.53
N GLY A 139 -5.15 1.35 7.45
CA GLY A 139 -4.91 1.68 8.84
C GLY A 139 -4.09 0.59 9.50
N HIS A 140 -3.65 0.83 10.73
CA HIS A 140 -2.76 -0.11 11.41
C HIS A 140 -2.89 -0.10 12.93
N LYS A 141 -3.92 0.56 13.48
CA LYS A 141 -4.03 0.75 14.93
C LYS A 141 -4.88 -0.30 15.61
N ASP A 142 -6.05 -0.60 15.04
CA ASP A 142 -7.01 -1.50 15.66
C ASP A 142 -7.91 -2.14 14.61
N PRO A 143 -8.09 -3.48 14.62
CA PRO A 143 -8.99 -4.18 13.71
C PRO A 143 -10.43 -3.67 13.75
N SER A 144 -10.93 -3.27 14.93
CA SER A 144 -12.30 -2.76 15.09
C SER A 144 -12.59 -1.52 14.24
N ILE A 145 -11.58 -0.69 13.99
CA ILE A 145 -11.71 0.49 13.12
C ILE A 145 -11.90 0.04 11.66
N HIS A 146 -11.16 -0.98 11.21
CA HIS A 146 -11.32 -1.56 9.88
C HIS A 146 -12.72 -2.19 9.71
N LEU A 147 -13.16 -2.96 10.71
CA LEU A 147 -14.50 -3.55 10.70
C LEU A 147 -15.59 -2.47 10.62
N ARG A 148 -15.46 -1.41 11.42
CA ARG A 148 -16.38 -0.28 11.38
C ARG A 148 -16.36 0.47 10.03
N MET A 149 -15.19 0.56 9.38
CA MET A 149 -15.05 1.12 8.03
C MET A 149 -15.76 0.23 6.99
N LEU A 150 -15.68 -1.08 7.15
CA LEU A 150 -16.35 -2.07 6.28
C LEU A 150 -17.86 -2.15 6.50
N GLU A 151 -18.39 -1.69 7.64
CA GLU A 151 -19.83 -1.58 7.89
C GLU A 151 -20.48 -0.41 7.12
N GLN A 152 -19.68 0.54 6.61
CA GLN A 152 -20.20 1.62 5.80
C GLN A 152 -20.65 1.08 4.43
N ASP A 153 -21.75 1.62 3.90
CA ASP A 153 -22.31 1.23 2.60
C ASP A 153 -21.48 1.81 1.45
N PHE A 154 -20.29 1.23 1.24
CA PHE A 154 -19.42 1.59 0.13
C PHE A 154 -18.64 0.36 -0.37
N PRO A 155 -18.62 0.09 -1.69
CA PRO A 155 -17.93 -1.05 -2.27
C PRO A 155 -16.43 -0.78 -2.41
N TRP A 156 -15.67 -1.05 -1.34
CA TRP A 156 -14.22 -0.95 -1.36
C TRP A 156 -13.60 -1.98 -2.29
N ASP A 157 -12.68 -1.55 -3.15
CA ASP A 157 -11.92 -2.45 -4.01
C ASP A 157 -10.79 -3.16 -3.23
N THR A 158 -10.14 -2.45 -2.30
CA THR A 158 -9.00 -2.98 -1.53
C THR A 158 -8.97 -2.47 -0.10
N VAL A 159 -8.34 -3.26 0.78
CA VAL A 159 -7.97 -2.85 2.15
C VAL A 159 -6.50 -3.19 2.39
N GLN A 160 -5.77 -2.22 2.94
CA GLN A 160 -4.37 -2.42 3.32
C GLN A 160 -4.23 -2.40 4.85
N MET A 161 -3.57 -3.42 5.41
CA MET A 161 -3.44 -3.60 6.85
C MET A 161 -2.14 -4.34 7.22
N PRO A 162 -1.68 -4.27 8.48
CA PRO A 162 -0.55 -5.06 8.95
C PRO A 162 -0.81 -6.57 8.79
N VAL A 163 0.19 -7.27 8.27
CA VAL A 163 0.19 -8.73 8.15
C VAL A 163 1.58 -9.25 8.49
N ASN A 164 1.75 -9.80 9.69
CA ASN A 164 3.03 -10.28 10.19
C ASN A 164 2.85 -11.28 11.34
N ALA A 165 3.91 -11.95 11.75
CA ALA A 165 3.85 -13.00 12.77
C ALA A 165 3.43 -12.47 14.16
N LEU A 166 3.73 -11.23 14.52
CA LEU A 166 3.34 -10.65 15.81
C LEU A 166 1.87 -10.26 15.84
N ASP A 167 1.27 -9.91 14.70
CA ASP A 167 -0.16 -9.59 14.60
C ASP A 167 -1.05 -10.74 15.08
N ALA A 168 -0.62 -11.99 14.90
CA ALA A 168 -1.37 -13.16 15.32
C ALA A 168 -1.69 -13.22 16.83
N HIS A 169 -0.97 -12.48 17.66
CA HIS A 169 -1.01 -12.59 19.12
C HIS A 169 -1.81 -11.49 19.83
N TYR A 170 -2.03 -10.35 19.18
CA TYR A 170 -2.71 -9.22 19.82
C TYR A 170 -3.43 -8.34 18.80
N ARG A 171 -4.75 -8.13 18.97
CA ARG A 171 -5.61 -7.31 18.07
C ARG A 171 -5.33 -7.64 16.61
N SER A 172 -5.53 -8.89 16.26
CA SER A 172 -5.06 -9.47 15.01
C SER A 172 -5.93 -9.05 13.83
N PHE A 173 -5.34 -8.31 12.90
CA PHE A 173 -5.97 -8.02 11.62
C PHE A 173 -6.20 -9.31 10.82
N ALA A 174 -5.26 -10.26 10.89
CA ALA A 174 -5.37 -11.54 10.21
C ALA A 174 -6.55 -12.38 10.75
N ARG A 175 -6.85 -12.32 12.02
CA ARG A 175 -7.97 -13.09 12.62
C ARG A 175 -9.32 -12.40 12.51
N GLU A 176 -9.35 -11.07 12.60
CA GLU A 176 -10.59 -10.32 12.72
C GLU A 176 -11.05 -9.69 11.39
N VAL A 177 -10.12 -9.17 10.59
CA VAL A 177 -10.45 -8.41 9.35
C VAL A 177 -10.35 -9.29 8.11
N LEU A 178 -9.29 -10.09 7.98
CA LEU A 178 -9.05 -10.93 6.80
C LEU A 178 -10.26 -11.79 6.41
N PRO A 179 -10.92 -12.55 7.32
CA PRO A 179 -12.08 -13.37 6.94
C PRO A 179 -13.25 -12.56 6.38
N VAL A 180 -13.41 -11.29 6.81
CA VAL A 180 -14.45 -10.40 6.30
C VAL A 180 -14.12 -9.94 4.88
N LEU A 181 -12.85 -9.66 4.60
CA LEU A 181 -12.39 -9.25 3.27
C LEU A 181 -12.55 -10.39 2.26
N GLU A 182 -12.15 -11.62 2.63
CA GLU A 182 -12.34 -12.82 1.81
C GLU A 182 -13.81 -13.06 1.49
N ALA A 183 -14.68 -13.05 2.51
CA ALA A 183 -16.12 -13.26 2.32
C ALA A 183 -16.78 -12.23 1.40
N ARG A 184 -16.22 -11.01 1.35
CA ARG A 184 -16.72 -9.91 0.49
C ARG A 184 -15.97 -9.78 -0.83
N ASN A 185 -14.96 -10.61 -1.08
CA ASN A 185 -14.10 -10.55 -2.28
C ASN A 185 -13.44 -9.16 -2.45
N ILE A 186 -12.94 -8.59 -1.34
CA ILE A 186 -12.20 -7.33 -1.30
C ILE A 186 -10.70 -7.65 -1.34
N GLY A 187 -9.95 -6.98 -2.22
CA GLY A 187 -8.52 -7.20 -2.37
C GLY A 187 -7.73 -6.83 -1.10
N VAL A 188 -6.78 -7.68 -0.72
CA VAL A 188 -6.00 -7.58 0.52
C VAL A 188 -4.56 -7.19 0.24
N ILE A 189 -4.13 -6.05 0.75
CA ILE A 189 -2.75 -5.59 0.69
C ILE A 189 -2.13 -5.73 2.08
N GLY A 190 -1.24 -6.71 2.25
CA GLY A 190 -0.46 -6.86 3.47
C GLY A 190 0.66 -5.82 3.55
N MET A 191 0.85 -5.21 4.70
CA MET A 191 1.97 -4.29 4.96
C MET A 191 2.66 -4.61 6.28
N LYS A 192 3.84 -4.01 6.49
CA LYS A 192 4.63 -4.16 7.73
C LYS A 192 4.96 -5.64 8.05
N PRO A 193 5.39 -6.46 7.06
CA PRO A 193 5.70 -7.87 7.30
C PRO A 193 6.80 -8.07 8.34
N PHE A 194 7.66 -7.05 8.52
CA PHE A 194 8.79 -7.04 9.47
C PHE A 194 8.51 -6.33 10.80
N CYS A 195 7.27 -5.89 11.06
CA CYS A 195 6.89 -5.14 12.28
C CYS A 195 7.80 -3.92 12.53
N GLY A 196 8.19 -3.19 11.47
CA GLY A 196 9.12 -2.06 11.59
C GLY A 196 10.56 -2.45 11.94
N GLY A 197 10.93 -3.72 11.73
CA GLY A 197 12.27 -4.25 12.05
C GLY A 197 12.32 -5.03 13.38
N THR A 198 11.32 -4.91 14.26
CA THR A 198 11.30 -5.55 15.58
C THR A 198 11.44 -7.09 15.51
N LEU A 199 10.95 -7.73 14.45
CA LEU A 199 11.12 -9.17 14.26
C LEU A 199 12.59 -9.61 14.18
N PHE A 200 13.50 -8.71 13.78
CA PHE A 200 14.92 -9.04 13.62
C PHE A 200 15.74 -8.82 14.89
N GLU A 201 15.21 -8.10 15.90
CA GLU A 201 15.91 -7.84 17.15
C GLU A 201 16.24 -9.14 17.92
N THR A 202 15.38 -10.15 17.78
CA THR A 202 15.59 -11.46 18.42
C THR A 202 16.44 -12.42 17.60
N GLN A 203 16.73 -12.11 16.35
CA GLN A 203 17.45 -12.96 15.39
C GLN A 203 16.84 -14.36 15.19
N THR A 204 15.54 -14.51 15.47
CA THR A 204 14.82 -15.80 15.36
C THR A 204 14.13 -16.00 14.03
N VAL A 205 13.97 -14.94 13.25
CA VAL A 205 13.25 -14.95 11.97
C VAL A 205 14.06 -14.18 10.94
N SER A 206 14.27 -14.79 9.76
CA SER A 206 14.86 -14.12 8.59
C SER A 206 13.82 -13.28 7.85
N ALA A 207 14.28 -12.37 6.97
CA ALA A 207 13.41 -11.58 6.13
C ALA A 207 12.56 -12.45 5.17
N ILE A 208 13.15 -13.52 4.66
CA ILE A 208 12.46 -14.47 3.76
C ILE A 208 11.34 -15.20 4.51
N GLU A 209 11.61 -15.72 5.72
CA GLU A 209 10.60 -16.38 6.53
C GLU A 209 9.46 -15.45 6.93
N ALA A 210 9.77 -14.19 7.29
CA ALA A 210 8.74 -13.20 7.61
C ALA A 210 7.87 -12.84 6.39
N LEU A 211 8.46 -12.74 5.20
CA LEU A 211 7.71 -12.55 3.95
C LEU A 211 6.87 -13.78 3.60
N HIS A 212 7.43 -15.00 3.71
CA HIS A 212 6.69 -16.24 3.49
C HIS A 212 5.49 -16.35 4.43
N TYR A 213 5.66 -16.00 5.72
CA TYR A 213 4.54 -15.97 6.66
C TYR A 213 3.40 -15.05 6.16
N ALA A 214 3.74 -13.83 5.76
CA ALA A 214 2.74 -12.89 5.28
C ALA A 214 2.09 -13.33 3.96
N MET A 215 2.84 -13.96 3.06
CA MET A 215 2.34 -14.48 1.77
C MET A 215 1.49 -15.76 1.91
N HIS A 216 1.61 -16.53 3.02
CA HIS A 216 0.75 -17.69 3.29
C HIS A 216 -0.66 -17.31 3.79
N LEU A 217 -0.81 -16.09 4.29
CA LEU A 217 -2.14 -15.58 4.61
C LEU A 217 -2.87 -15.17 3.31
N PRO A 218 -4.20 -15.13 3.30
CA PRO A 218 -4.97 -14.77 2.09
C PRO A 218 -4.79 -13.28 1.74
N THR A 219 -3.59 -12.93 1.31
CA THR A 219 -3.21 -11.61 0.82
C THR A 219 -2.98 -11.68 -0.69
N ASP A 220 -3.42 -10.65 -1.43
CA ASP A 220 -3.16 -10.55 -2.87
C ASP A 220 -1.74 -10.03 -3.15
N VAL A 221 -1.23 -9.16 -2.27
CA VAL A 221 0.14 -8.64 -2.34
C VAL A 221 0.65 -8.28 -0.95
N VAL A 222 1.93 -8.54 -0.69
CA VAL A 222 2.64 -8.13 0.52
C VAL A 222 3.62 -7.01 0.17
N VAL A 223 3.38 -5.80 0.71
CA VAL A 223 4.25 -4.65 0.47
C VAL A 223 5.36 -4.61 1.50
N THR A 224 6.60 -4.54 1.05
CA THR A 224 7.77 -4.39 1.91
C THR A 224 8.65 -3.22 1.50
N GLY A 225 9.28 -2.58 2.49
CA GLY A 225 10.22 -1.48 2.26
C GLY A 225 11.57 -1.97 1.80
N MET A 226 12.23 -1.20 0.93
CA MET A 226 13.55 -1.50 0.38
C MET A 226 14.37 -0.22 0.25
N GLN A 227 15.56 -0.18 0.86
CA GLN A 227 16.50 0.96 0.82
C GLN A 227 17.76 0.64 0.01
N SER A 228 17.96 -0.63 -0.35
CA SER A 228 19.10 -1.13 -1.11
C SER A 228 18.69 -2.16 -2.14
N LEU A 229 19.57 -2.43 -3.10
CA LEU A 229 19.39 -3.52 -4.05
C LEU A 229 19.47 -4.88 -3.38
N ASP A 230 20.23 -5.02 -2.29
CA ASP A 230 20.32 -6.28 -1.53
C ASP A 230 18.98 -6.63 -0.87
N GLU A 231 18.28 -5.64 -0.29
CA GLU A 231 16.94 -5.84 0.25
C GLU A 231 15.91 -6.17 -0.85
N LEU A 232 16.06 -5.59 -2.04
CA LEU A 232 15.27 -5.98 -3.20
C LEU A 232 15.53 -7.43 -3.61
N MET A 233 16.79 -7.85 -3.65
CA MET A 233 17.14 -9.25 -3.99
C MET A 233 16.58 -10.25 -2.98
N GLN A 234 16.56 -9.92 -1.68
CA GLN A 234 15.91 -10.74 -0.66
C GLN A 234 14.39 -10.87 -0.90
N ALA A 235 13.72 -9.77 -1.27
CA ALA A 235 12.31 -9.80 -1.58
C ALA A 235 11.98 -10.61 -2.85
N ILE A 236 12.84 -10.55 -3.88
CA ILE A 236 12.75 -11.37 -5.08
C ILE A 236 12.96 -12.85 -4.73
N GLU A 237 13.96 -13.15 -3.92
CA GLU A 237 14.24 -14.51 -3.46
C GLU A 237 13.05 -15.09 -2.68
N ALA A 238 12.48 -14.30 -1.76
CA ALA A 238 11.29 -14.71 -1.03
C ALA A 238 10.12 -15.04 -1.97
N ALA A 239 9.86 -14.20 -2.98
CA ALA A 239 8.81 -14.47 -3.96
C ALA A 239 9.12 -15.73 -4.82
N ALA A 240 10.36 -15.93 -5.23
CA ALA A 240 10.78 -17.07 -6.06
C ALA A 240 10.79 -18.40 -5.31
N THR A 241 11.06 -18.38 -4.01
CA THR A 241 11.13 -19.58 -3.16
C THR A 241 9.82 -19.89 -2.43
N PHE A 242 8.85 -18.98 -2.48
CA PHE A 242 7.53 -19.18 -1.88
C PHE A 242 6.84 -20.42 -2.46
N ARG A 243 6.21 -21.19 -1.58
CA ARG A 243 5.36 -22.33 -1.92
C ARG A 243 4.06 -22.19 -1.16
N PRO A 244 2.91 -22.02 -1.84
CA PRO A 244 1.59 -21.91 -1.22
C PRO A 244 1.15 -23.19 -0.52
#